data_d9bf37536b8a74f8591e9d839a954f2f
#
_entry.id   d9bf37536b8a74f8591e9d839a954f2f
#
_cell.length_a   1.000
_cell.length_b   1.000
_cell.length_c   1.000
_cell.angle_alpha   90.00
_cell.angle_beta   90.00
_cell.angle_gamma   90.00
#
_symmetry.space_group_name_H-M   'P 1'
#
loop_
_entity.id
_entity.type
_entity.pdbx_description
1 polymer ?
#
loop_
_entity_poly.entity_id
_entity_poly.type
_entity_poly.pdbx_seq_one_letter_code
_entity_poly.pdbx_strand_id
1 'polypeptide(L)'
;MAVQKLTKSIVTKFQDLKKKLLERSFSKMNENQREAVFTVNGPVVVLAGAGSGKTTAIVNRIVNMINYGDAYTTEEIPEFLDESIIENLESVYNNGEGAESVKNIIKHNPIRPWNILAITFTNKAAGELKSRLSNVLGDVGKDVYASTFHSLCSRILRAHAEKLGYSNHFVVYDDDDSKRLIKECIKTLNLDDKIVSYKNVRNEISGAKDKLINFQEFKRKSFGDYRLAAIAEIYELYQKKLIESD
;
A
#
# COMPACT_ATOMS: atom_id res chain seq x y z
N MET A 1 46.83 1.58 -1.91
CA MET A 1 46.16 2.79 -2.42
C MET A 1 45.76 3.64 -1.23
N ALA A 2 46.27 4.88 -1.17
CA ALA A 2 45.94 5.78 -0.07
C ALA A 2 44.46 6.16 -0.13
N VAL A 3 43.71 5.82 0.89
CA VAL A 3 42.36 6.35 1.10
C VAL A 3 42.55 7.84 1.36
N GLN A 4 42.28 8.65 0.34
CA GLN A 4 42.29 10.10 0.44
C GLN A 4 41.26 10.46 1.52
N LYS A 5 41.75 10.99 2.66
CA LYS A 5 40.85 11.45 3.74
C LYS A 5 39.99 12.57 3.17
N LEU A 6 38.72 12.28 2.90
CA LEU A 6 37.72 13.29 2.50
C LEU A 6 37.80 14.47 3.46
N THR A 7 38.04 15.65 2.93
CA THR A 7 38.05 16.85 3.75
C THR A 7 36.63 17.15 4.20
N LYS A 8 36.45 17.60 5.44
CA LYS A 8 35.13 17.97 6.01
C LYS A 8 34.39 18.97 5.09
N SER A 9 35.13 19.78 4.34
CA SER A 9 34.59 20.72 3.35
C SER A 9 33.90 20.04 2.18
N ILE A 10 34.48 18.98 1.60
CA ILE A 10 33.89 18.23 0.47
C ILE A 10 32.57 17.54 0.89
N VAL A 11 32.58 16.91 2.06
CA VAL A 11 31.37 16.24 2.62
C VAL A 11 30.24 17.24 2.81
N THR A 12 30.53 18.40 3.41
CA THR A 12 29.52 19.45 3.63
C THR A 12 28.95 19.98 2.31
N LYS A 13 29.84 20.25 1.34
CA LYS A 13 29.42 20.68 -0.01
C LYS A 13 28.54 19.63 -0.71
N PHE A 14 28.93 18.37 -0.64
CA PHE A 14 28.13 17.29 -1.19
C PHE A 14 26.72 17.25 -0.60
N GLN A 15 26.60 17.27 0.74
CA GLN A 15 25.31 17.23 1.42
C GLN A 15 24.41 18.41 1.04
N ASP A 16 24.98 19.59 0.93
CA ASP A 16 24.27 20.82 0.56
C ASP A 16 23.77 20.76 -0.90
N LEU A 17 24.65 20.38 -1.84
CA LEU A 17 24.32 20.24 -3.25
C LEU A 17 23.30 19.14 -3.50
N LYS A 18 23.44 17.99 -2.82
CA LYS A 18 22.48 16.89 -2.88
C LYS A 18 21.08 17.36 -2.51
N LYS A 19 20.93 18.06 -1.38
CA LYS A 19 19.64 18.61 -0.95
C LYS A 19 19.07 19.61 -1.95
N LYS A 20 19.88 20.56 -2.40
CA LYS A 20 19.47 21.57 -3.41
C LYS A 20 18.99 20.94 -4.72
N LEU A 21 19.69 19.92 -5.20
CA LEU A 21 19.32 19.20 -6.43
C LEU A 21 18.01 18.43 -6.27
N LEU A 22 17.81 17.77 -5.12
CA LEU A 22 16.55 17.09 -4.80
C LEU A 22 15.40 18.09 -4.69
N GLU A 23 15.55 19.20 -3.97
CA GLU A 23 14.53 20.25 -3.87
C GLU A 23 14.18 20.84 -5.23
N ARG A 24 15.17 21.04 -6.10
CA ARG A 24 14.96 21.49 -7.48
C ARG A 24 14.16 20.50 -8.30
N SER A 25 14.41 19.19 -8.14
CA SER A 25 13.67 18.13 -8.82
C SER A 25 12.17 18.13 -8.46
N PHE A 26 11.82 18.62 -7.27
CA PHE A 26 10.46 18.74 -6.77
C PHE A 26 10.03 20.21 -6.55
N SER A 27 10.60 21.16 -7.30
CA SER A 27 10.38 22.62 -7.14
C SER A 27 8.93 23.06 -7.40
N LYS A 28 8.14 22.29 -8.17
CA LYS A 28 6.72 22.56 -8.43
C LYS A 28 5.82 22.26 -7.21
N MET A 29 6.36 21.71 -6.14
CA MET A 29 5.64 21.35 -4.94
C MET A 29 5.83 22.42 -3.86
N ASN A 30 4.79 22.63 -3.05
CA ASN A 30 4.92 23.48 -1.86
C ASN A 30 5.74 22.76 -0.76
N GLU A 31 6.09 23.49 0.28
CA GLU A 31 6.93 22.99 1.37
C GLU A 31 6.38 21.74 2.04
N ASN A 32 5.10 21.75 2.46
CA ASN A 32 4.46 20.61 3.10
C ASN A 32 4.39 19.35 2.18
N GLN A 33 4.19 19.57 0.89
CA GLN A 33 4.21 18.48 -0.09
C GLN A 33 5.62 17.90 -0.24
N ARG A 34 6.67 18.76 -0.28
CA ARG A 34 8.05 18.30 -0.32
C ARG A 34 8.45 17.54 0.95
N GLU A 35 8.01 18.02 2.11
CA GLU A 35 8.20 17.30 3.38
C GLU A 35 7.62 15.88 3.30
N ALA A 36 6.37 15.75 2.83
CA ALA A 36 5.75 14.43 2.63
C ALA A 36 6.49 13.56 1.61
N VAL A 37 7.08 14.14 0.56
CA VAL A 37 7.85 13.42 -0.47
C VAL A 37 9.17 12.90 0.09
N PHE A 38 9.89 13.71 0.87
CA PHE A 38 11.22 13.38 1.37
C PHE A 38 11.22 12.54 2.65
N THR A 39 10.14 12.55 3.42
CA THR A 39 10.02 11.69 4.60
C THR A 39 9.67 10.26 4.17
N VAL A 40 10.65 9.49 3.74
CA VAL A 40 10.42 8.13 3.18
C VAL A 40 10.36 7.05 4.26
N ASN A 41 11.06 7.21 5.37
CA ASN A 41 11.14 6.22 6.45
C ASN A 41 10.10 6.48 7.53
N GLY A 42 9.55 5.39 8.11
CA GLY A 42 8.56 5.43 9.16
C GLY A 42 7.13 5.76 8.71
N PRO A 43 6.17 5.74 9.63
CA PRO A 43 4.77 6.05 9.34
C PRO A 43 4.57 7.56 9.13
N VAL A 44 3.88 7.92 8.05
CA VAL A 44 3.57 9.32 7.70
C VAL A 44 2.07 9.45 7.47
N VAL A 45 1.45 10.44 8.11
CA VAL A 45 0.06 10.83 7.89
C VAL A 45 0.03 12.22 7.24
N VAL A 46 -0.61 12.33 6.07
CA VAL A 46 -0.79 13.60 5.36
C VAL A 46 -2.24 14.06 5.48
N LEU A 47 -2.46 15.12 6.24
CA LEU A 47 -3.77 15.75 6.37
C LEU A 47 -3.93 16.81 5.27
N ALA A 48 -4.88 16.59 4.36
CA ALA A 48 -5.00 17.43 3.19
C ALA A 48 -6.48 17.53 2.71
N GLY A 49 -6.97 18.75 2.46
CA GLY A 49 -8.29 19.01 1.95
C GLY A 49 -8.48 18.60 0.48
N ALA A 50 -9.70 18.72 -0.04
CA ALA A 50 -9.96 18.53 -1.47
C ALA A 50 -9.18 19.55 -2.30
N GLY A 51 -8.61 19.14 -3.44
CA GLY A 51 -7.82 20.02 -4.31
C GLY A 51 -6.42 20.38 -3.83
N SER A 52 -5.98 19.94 -2.65
CA SER A 52 -4.65 20.25 -2.08
C SER A 52 -3.44 19.56 -2.78
N GLY A 53 -3.70 18.75 -3.80
CA GLY A 53 -2.66 18.02 -4.52
C GLY A 53 -2.20 16.72 -3.86
N LYS A 54 -3.03 16.08 -3.02
CA LYS A 54 -2.72 14.78 -2.37
C LYS A 54 -2.16 13.73 -3.33
N THR A 55 -2.85 13.51 -4.45
CA THR A 55 -2.42 12.53 -5.46
C THR A 55 -1.07 12.91 -6.06
N THR A 56 -0.83 14.19 -6.28
CA THR A 56 0.45 14.70 -6.77
C THR A 56 1.56 14.44 -5.76
N ALA A 57 1.32 14.67 -4.47
CA ALA A 57 2.28 14.37 -3.42
C ALA A 57 2.60 12.87 -3.34
N ILE A 58 1.59 11.99 -3.41
CA ILE A 58 1.78 10.53 -3.39
C ILE A 58 2.59 10.06 -4.62
N VAL A 59 2.25 10.53 -5.82
CA VAL A 59 3.00 10.19 -7.05
C VAL A 59 4.46 10.61 -6.92
N ASN A 60 4.72 11.86 -6.51
CA ASN A 60 6.09 12.36 -6.37
C ASN A 60 6.85 11.68 -5.22
N ARG A 61 6.17 11.28 -4.13
CA ARG A 61 6.77 10.44 -3.09
C ARG A 61 7.25 9.10 -3.65
N ILE A 62 6.43 8.42 -4.44
CA ILE A 62 6.79 7.16 -5.09
C ILE A 62 7.95 7.38 -6.07
N VAL A 63 7.91 8.45 -6.85
CA VAL A 63 9.01 8.84 -7.76
C VAL A 63 10.31 9.08 -6.99
N ASN A 64 10.25 9.79 -5.85
CA ASN A 64 11.40 10.00 -5.00
C ASN A 64 11.96 8.68 -4.44
N MET A 65 11.09 7.82 -3.93
CA MET A 65 11.49 6.51 -3.37
C MET A 65 12.19 5.63 -4.41
N ILE A 66 11.73 5.63 -5.67
CA ILE A 66 12.31 4.83 -6.75
C ILE A 66 13.61 5.44 -7.26
N ASN A 67 13.65 6.75 -7.44
CA ASN A 67 14.78 7.43 -8.06
C ASN A 67 15.93 7.74 -7.09
N TYR A 68 15.58 8.11 -5.85
CA TYR A 68 16.53 8.66 -4.90
C TYR A 68 16.53 7.95 -3.54
N GLY A 69 15.47 7.17 -3.21
CA GLY A 69 15.34 6.52 -1.91
C GLY A 69 15.26 7.52 -0.77
N ASP A 70 16.09 7.35 0.24
CA ASP A 70 16.18 8.24 1.41
C ASP A 70 17.34 9.26 1.33
N ALA A 71 17.79 9.54 0.10
CA ALA A 71 18.94 10.45 -0.17
C ALA A 71 18.81 11.82 0.50
N TYR A 72 17.60 12.36 0.66
CA TYR A 72 17.38 13.67 1.27
C TYR A 72 17.72 13.72 2.77
N THR A 73 17.44 12.62 3.48
CA THR A 73 17.59 12.55 4.95
C THR A 73 18.88 11.88 5.41
N THR A 74 19.51 11.05 4.55
CA THR A 74 20.75 10.38 4.91
C THR A 74 21.94 11.32 4.95
N GLU A 75 22.83 11.11 5.93
CA GLU A 75 24.13 11.75 6.01
C GLU A 75 25.23 10.92 5.35
N GLU A 76 24.91 9.72 4.89
CA GLU A 76 25.86 8.86 4.19
C GLU A 76 26.34 9.51 2.89
N ILE A 77 27.60 9.26 2.56
CA ILE A 77 28.29 9.77 1.39
C ILE A 77 28.77 8.63 0.50
N PRO A 78 28.82 8.80 -0.82
CA PRO A 78 29.39 7.81 -1.72
C PRO A 78 30.87 7.52 -1.40
N GLU A 79 31.27 6.25 -1.47
CA GLU A 79 32.67 5.83 -1.26
C GLU A 79 33.64 6.48 -2.27
N PHE A 80 33.13 6.86 -3.44
CA PHE A 80 33.89 7.42 -4.56
C PHE A 80 33.81 8.98 -4.63
N LEU A 81 33.40 9.64 -3.53
CA LEU A 81 33.27 11.10 -3.51
C LEU A 81 34.64 11.80 -3.63
N ASP A 82 34.79 12.66 -4.62
CA ASP A 82 35.94 13.49 -4.87
C ASP A 82 35.57 14.91 -5.34
N GLU A 83 36.55 15.76 -5.63
CA GLU A 83 36.30 17.12 -6.10
C GLU A 83 35.64 17.16 -7.48
N SER A 84 35.94 16.21 -8.36
CA SER A 84 35.37 16.17 -9.72
C SER A 84 33.86 15.90 -9.67
N ILE A 85 33.41 15.11 -8.70
CA ILE A 85 32.00 14.86 -8.44
C ILE A 85 31.31 16.14 -7.95
N ILE A 86 31.95 16.89 -7.05
CA ILE A 86 31.40 18.15 -6.57
C ILE A 86 31.25 19.15 -7.73
N GLU A 87 32.26 19.30 -8.58
CA GLU A 87 32.20 20.14 -9.77
C GLU A 87 31.09 19.74 -10.73
N ASN A 88 30.91 18.44 -10.94
CA ASN A 88 29.79 17.91 -11.75
C ASN A 88 28.44 18.28 -11.13
N LEU A 89 28.25 18.07 -9.82
CA LEU A 89 27.01 18.42 -9.11
C LEU A 89 26.74 19.94 -9.19
N GLU A 90 27.76 20.78 -9.02
CA GLU A 90 27.65 22.24 -9.17
C GLU A 90 27.27 22.63 -10.60
N SER A 91 27.89 22.01 -11.60
CA SER A 91 27.58 22.26 -13.03
C SER A 91 26.13 21.92 -13.32
N VAL A 92 25.64 20.74 -12.89
CA VAL A 92 24.26 20.32 -13.07
C VAL A 92 23.28 21.23 -12.30
N TYR A 93 23.64 21.63 -11.10
CA TYR A 93 22.83 22.58 -10.33
C TYR A 93 22.71 23.94 -11.03
N ASN A 94 23.78 24.46 -11.63
CA ASN A 94 23.78 25.76 -12.28
C ASN A 94 23.14 25.73 -13.68
N ASN A 95 23.48 24.74 -14.49
CA ASN A 95 23.14 24.69 -15.91
C ASN A 95 21.92 23.83 -16.22
N GLY A 96 21.59 22.88 -15.35
CA GLY A 96 20.43 21.96 -15.53
C GLY A 96 20.68 20.78 -16.45
N GLU A 97 21.86 20.67 -17.05
CA GLU A 97 22.24 19.57 -17.95
C GLU A 97 22.86 18.42 -17.14
N GLY A 98 22.58 17.15 -17.52
CA GLY A 98 23.17 15.99 -16.87
C GLY A 98 22.44 15.48 -15.62
N ALA A 99 21.15 15.80 -15.45
CA ALA A 99 20.37 15.39 -14.28
C ALA A 99 20.35 13.86 -14.06
N GLU A 100 20.41 13.05 -15.13
CA GLU A 100 20.39 11.58 -15.00
C GLU A 100 21.74 11.03 -14.48
N SER A 101 22.87 11.62 -14.83
CA SER A 101 24.18 11.23 -14.29
C SER A 101 24.27 11.50 -12.80
N VAL A 102 23.76 12.65 -12.38
CA VAL A 102 23.72 13.07 -10.98
C VAL A 102 22.81 12.21 -10.13
N LYS A 103 21.68 11.75 -10.68
CA LYS A 103 20.77 10.85 -10.00
C LYS A 103 21.47 9.59 -9.46
N ASN A 104 22.38 9.02 -10.24
CA ASN A 104 23.13 7.84 -9.81
C ASN A 104 24.16 8.14 -8.70
N ILE A 105 24.63 9.38 -8.63
CA ILE A 105 25.58 9.82 -7.59
C ILE A 105 24.87 10.09 -6.26
N ILE A 106 23.68 10.73 -6.32
CA ILE A 106 22.99 11.19 -5.11
C ILE A 106 22.02 10.19 -4.51
N LYS A 107 21.59 9.14 -5.28
CA LYS A 107 20.64 8.15 -4.78
C LYS A 107 21.20 7.38 -3.59
N HIS A 108 20.34 7.10 -2.61
CA HIS A 108 20.67 6.26 -1.47
C HIS A 108 19.48 5.36 -1.16
N ASN A 109 19.70 4.05 -1.03
CA ASN A 109 18.65 3.05 -0.75
C ASN A 109 17.40 3.18 -1.63
N PRO A 110 17.50 3.29 -2.97
CA PRO A 110 16.33 3.40 -3.84
C PRO A 110 15.46 2.14 -3.74
N ILE A 111 14.15 2.33 -3.68
CA ILE A 111 13.19 1.24 -3.54
C ILE A 111 12.85 0.69 -4.92
N ARG A 112 12.87 -0.62 -5.05
CA ARG A 112 12.44 -1.29 -6.30
C ARG A 112 10.92 -1.11 -6.49
N PRO A 113 10.44 -0.78 -7.70
CA PRO A 113 9.03 -0.46 -7.96
C PRO A 113 8.05 -1.53 -7.48
N TRP A 114 8.37 -2.80 -7.67
CA TRP A 114 7.55 -3.93 -7.23
C TRP A 114 7.49 -4.14 -5.71
N ASN A 115 8.33 -3.45 -4.95
CA ASN A 115 8.27 -3.42 -3.48
C ASN A 115 7.35 -2.29 -2.96
N ILE A 116 6.73 -1.52 -3.87
CA ILE A 116 5.81 -0.45 -3.51
C ILE A 116 4.37 -0.91 -3.74
N LEU A 117 3.60 -0.86 -2.67
CA LEU A 117 2.16 -1.11 -2.69
C LEU A 117 1.41 0.20 -2.45
N ALA A 118 0.63 0.62 -3.44
CA ALA A 118 -0.22 1.81 -3.37
C ALA A 118 -1.70 1.41 -3.40
N ILE A 119 -2.42 1.64 -2.30
CA ILE A 119 -3.81 1.20 -2.15
C ILE A 119 -4.76 2.39 -2.24
N THR A 120 -5.86 2.21 -2.98
CA THR A 120 -6.94 3.18 -3.12
C THR A 120 -8.31 2.54 -2.83
N PHE A 121 -9.35 3.35 -2.71
CA PHE A 121 -10.71 2.83 -2.51
C PHE A 121 -11.41 2.42 -3.81
N THR A 122 -11.07 3.06 -4.94
CA THR A 122 -11.77 2.82 -6.21
C THR A 122 -10.82 2.37 -7.32
N ASN A 123 -11.31 1.55 -8.23
CA ASN A 123 -10.55 1.12 -9.41
C ASN A 123 -10.16 2.32 -10.30
N LYS A 124 -11.03 3.35 -10.38
CA LYS A 124 -10.74 4.59 -11.09
C LYS A 124 -9.51 5.29 -10.52
N ALA A 125 -9.44 5.45 -9.19
CA ALA A 125 -8.29 6.08 -8.53
C ALA A 125 -7.01 5.24 -8.67
N ALA A 126 -7.10 3.91 -8.60
CA ALA A 126 -5.97 3.02 -8.86
C ALA A 126 -5.47 3.14 -10.30
N GLY A 127 -6.37 3.20 -11.28
CA GLY A 127 -6.03 3.41 -12.69
C GLY A 127 -5.38 4.77 -12.94
N GLU A 128 -5.92 5.83 -12.35
CA GLU A 128 -5.34 7.18 -12.44
C GLU A 128 -3.93 7.24 -11.83
N LEU A 129 -3.72 6.61 -10.68
CA LEU A 129 -2.40 6.54 -10.05
C LEU A 129 -1.38 5.81 -10.94
N LYS A 130 -1.75 4.65 -11.51
CA LYS A 130 -0.92 3.91 -12.47
C LYS A 130 -0.56 4.76 -13.68
N SER A 131 -1.55 5.43 -14.28
CA SER A 131 -1.32 6.30 -15.44
C SER A 131 -0.34 7.44 -15.12
N ARG A 132 -0.49 8.11 -13.97
CA ARG A 132 0.40 9.18 -13.54
C ARG A 132 1.82 8.68 -13.28
N LEU A 133 1.98 7.52 -12.65
CA LEU A 133 3.29 6.90 -12.42
C LEU A 133 3.97 6.52 -13.74
N SER A 134 3.23 5.92 -14.68
CA SER A 134 3.75 5.58 -15.99
C SER A 134 4.15 6.82 -16.81
N ASN A 135 3.41 7.92 -16.69
CA ASN A 135 3.76 9.18 -17.36
C ASN A 135 5.07 9.79 -16.84
N VAL A 136 5.41 9.60 -15.56
CA VAL A 136 6.63 10.18 -14.96
C VAL A 136 7.81 9.22 -15.01
N LEU A 137 7.59 7.93 -14.78
CA LEU A 137 8.63 6.90 -14.66
C LEU A 137 8.76 6.00 -15.89
N GLY A 138 7.91 6.20 -16.91
CA GLY A 138 7.86 5.31 -18.07
C GLY A 138 7.45 3.88 -17.68
N ASP A 139 8.12 2.89 -18.27
CA ASP A 139 7.81 1.47 -18.01
C ASP A 139 8.05 1.06 -16.55
N VAL A 140 9.03 1.65 -15.89
CA VAL A 140 9.32 1.41 -14.46
C VAL A 140 8.10 1.70 -13.57
N GLY A 141 7.29 2.70 -13.93
CA GLY A 141 6.07 3.05 -13.20
C GLY A 141 4.97 1.98 -13.26
N LYS A 142 5.00 1.09 -14.25
CA LYS A 142 4.05 -0.02 -14.39
C LYS A 142 4.26 -1.12 -13.37
N ASP A 143 5.48 -1.25 -12.85
CA ASP A 143 5.86 -2.27 -11.87
C ASP A 143 5.40 -1.92 -10.44
N VAL A 144 4.97 -0.68 -10.21
CA VAL A 144 4.38 -0.28 -8.91
C VAL A 144 3.00 -0.94 -8.78
N TYR A 145 2.81 -1.69 -7.69
CA TYR A 145 1.55 -2.36 -7.45
C TYR A 145 0.50 -1.40 -6.88
N ALA A 146 -0.26 -0.75 -7.77
CA ALA A 146 -1.38 0.12 -7.39
C ALA A 146 -2.71 -0.61 -7.60
N SER A 147 -3.54 -0.73 -6.55
CA SER A 147 -4.80 -1.46 -6.59
C SER A 147 -5.80 -0.97 -5.54
N THR A 148 -7.01 -1.52 -5.53
CA THR A 148 -7.94 -1.38 -4.40
C THR A 148 -7.64 -2.42 -3.32
N PHE A 149 -8.14 -2.17 -2.09
CA PHE A 149 -8.08 -3.16 -1.01
C PHE A 149 -8.66 -4.50 -1.43
N HIS A 150 -9.83 -4.50 -2.05
CA HIS A 150 -10.49 -5.74 -2.51
C HIS A 150 -9.64 -6.51 -3.52
N SER A 151 -9.06 -5.83 -4.51
CA SER A 151 -8.19 -6.47 -5.50
C SER A 151 -6.92 -7.04 -4.89
N LEU A 152 -6.30 -6.32 -3.95
CA LEU A 152 -5.13 -6.81 -3.21
C LEU A 152 -5.48 -8.03 -2.37
N CYS A 153 -6.55 -7.95 -1.56
CA CYS A 153 -6.99 -9.06 -0.71
C CYS A 153 -7.34 -10.30 -1.54
N SER A 154 -8.05 -10.13 -2.66
CA SER A 154 -8.36 -11.24 -3.57
C SER A 154 -7.08 -11.90 -4.11
N ARG A 155 -6.06 -11.12 -4.47
CA ARG A 155 -4.78 -11.66 -4.94
C ARG A 155 -4.05 -12.44 -3.84
N ILE A 156 -4.01 -11.90 -2.61
CA ILE A 156 -3.39 -12.59 -1.46
C ILE A 156 -4.13 -13.89 -1.17
N LEU A 157 -5.47 -13.84 -1.14
CA LEU A 157 -6.29 -15.00 -0.88
C LEU A 157 -6.09 -16.08 -1.94
N ARG A 158 -6.05 -15.74 -3.24
CA ARG A 158 -5.79 -16.73 -4.29
C ARG A 158 -4.43 -17.42 -4.14
N ALA A 159 -3.42 -16.74 -3.64
CA ALA A 159 -2.11 -17.34 -3.39
C ALA A 159 -2.09 -18.27 -2.16
N HIS A 160 -3.08 -18.18 -1.26
CA HIS A 160 -3.10 -18.88 0.02
C HIS A 160 -4.45 -19.53 0.35
N ALA A 161 -5.37 -19.63 -0.61
CA ALA A 161 -6.73 -20.15 -0.42
C ALA A 161 -6.77 -21.56 0.16
N GLU A 162 -5.87 -22.43 -0.29
CA GLU A 162 -5.74 -23.82 0.18
C GLU A 162 -5.55 -23.92 1.70
N LYS A 163 -4.86 -22.95 2.32
CA LYS A 163 -4.68 -22.90 3.78
C LYS A 163 -5.99 -22.69 4.54
N LEU A 164 -7.02 -22.21 3.85
CA LEU A 164 -8.35 -21.95 4.39
C LEU A 164 -9.38 -23.01 3.92
N GLY A 165 -8.93 -24.01 3.16
CA GLY A 165 -9.80 -25.05 2.60
C GLY A 165 -10.54 -24.66 1.33
N TYR A 166 -10.13 -23.58 0.65
CA TYR A 166 -10.67 -23.14 -0.63
C TYR A 166 -9.71 -23.46 -1.78
N SER A 167 -10.24 -23.59 -3.00
CA SER A 167 -9.40 -23.66 -4.20
C SER A 167 -8.81 -22.30 -4.56
N ASN A 168 -7.80 -22.27 -5.42
CA ASN A 168 -7.22 -21.02 -5.91
C ASN A 168 -8.14 -20.28 -6.90
N HIS A 169 -9.22 -20.94 -7.32
CA HIS A 169 -10.22 -20.43 -8.27
C HIS A 169 -11.53 -20.01 -7.60
N PHE A 170 -11.56 -19.88 -6.27
CA PHE A 170 -12.76 -19.56 -5.52
C PHE A 170 -13.55 -18.39 -6.10
N VAL A 171 -14.86 -18.46 -5.96
CA VAL A 171 -15.78 -17.41 -6.39
C VAL A 171 -15.97 -16.39 -5.27
N VAL A 172 -15.88 -15.10 -5.61
CA VAL A 172 -16.16 -14.03 -4.67
C VAL A 172 -17.67 -13.75 -4.69
N TYR A 173 -18.35 -14.04 -3.60
CA TYR A 173 -19.77 -13.77 -3.44
C TYR A 173 -20.03 -12.27 -3.27
N ASP A 174 -21.04 -11.78 -3.98
CA ASP A 174 -21.58 -10.45 -3.74
C ASP A 174 -22.60 -10.44 -2.58
N ASP A 175 -23.20 -9.26 -2.34
CA ASP A 175 -24.20 -9.10 -1.26
C ASP A 175 -25.46 -9.95 -1.49
N ASP A 176 -25.88 -10.13 -2.74
CA ASP A 176 -27.07 -10.94 -3.06
C ASP A 176 -26.78 -12.44 -2.98
N ASP A 177 -25.59 -12.87 -3.35
CA ASP A 177 -25.13 -14.26 -3.18
C ASP A 177 -25.06 -14.63 -1.70
N SER A 178 -24.42 -13.78 -0.90
CA SER A 178 -24.33 -13.96 0.55
C SER A 178 -25.69 -14.00 1.22
N LYS A 179 -26.62 -13.15 0.76
CA LYS A 179 -28.01 -13.11 1.25
C LYS A 179 -28.77 -14.39 0.91
N ARG A 180 -28.63 -14.90 -0.32
CA ARG A 180 -29.25 -16.15 -0.74
C ARG A 180 -28.77 -17.32 0.12
N LEU A 181 -27.45 -17.43 0.28
CA LEU A 181 -26.85 -18.50 1.05
C LEU A 181 -27.23 -18.45 2.54
N ILE A 182 -27.25 -17.30 3.18
CA ILE A 182 -27.69 -17.16 4.58
C ILE A 182 -29.16 -17.57 4.73
N LYS A 183 -30.05 -17.13 3.83
CA LYS A 183 -31.47 -17.53 3.88
C LYS A 183 -31.64 -19.03 3.68
N GLU A 184 -30.86 -19.63 2.80
CA GLU A 184 -30.86 -21.10 2.62
C GLU A 184 -30.41 -21.81 3.90
N CYS A 185 -29.37 -21.33 4.58
CA CYS A 185 -28.92 -21.86 5.87
C CYS A 185 -30.02 -21.79 6.95
N ILE A 186 -30.69 -20.61 7.06
CA ILE A 186 -31.83 -20.45 8.01
C ILE A 186 -32.91 -21.47 7.73
N LYS A 187 -33.29 -21.66 6.45
CA LYS A 187 -34.33 -22.64 6.03
C LYS A 187 -33.86 -24.07 6.30
N THR A 188 -32.61 -24.41 6.00
CA THR A 188 -32.05 -25.76 6.23
C THR A 188 -32.08 -26.16 7.71
N LEU A 189 -31.83 -25.18 8.60
CA LEU A 189 -31.84 -25.39 10.05
C LEU A 189 -33.25 -25.27 10.66
N ASN A 190 -34.30 -25.08 9.85
CA ASN A 190 -35.70 -24.90 10.30
C ASN A 190 -35.84 -23.80 11.38
N LEU A 191 -35.07 -22.72 11.27
CA LEU A 191 -35.13 -21.62 12.21
C LEU A 191 -36.20 -20.60 11.79
N ASP A 192 -36.88 -20.00 12.78
CA ASP A 192 -37.92 -19.00 12.55
C ASP A 192 -37.25 -17.64 12.19
N ASP A 193 -37.63 -17.10 11.02
CA ASP A 193 -37.16 -15.76 10.53
C ASP A 193 -37.48 -14.63 11.53
N LYS A 194 -38.46 -14.83 12.45
CA LYS A 194 -38.75 -13.86 13.53
C LYS A 194 -37.66 -13.84 14.61
N ILE A 195 -36.98 -14.97 14.82
CA ILE A 195 -35.92 -15.11 15.81
C ILE A 195 -34.59 -14.65 15.22
N VAL A 196 -34.29 -15.05 13.96
CA VAL A 196 -33.03 -14.79 13.28
C VAL A 196 -33.30 -14.20 11.89
N SER A 197 -33.40 -12.88 11.82
CA SER A 197 -33.48 -12.21 10.51
C SER A 197 -32.16 -12.27 9.77
N TYR A 198 -32.19 -12.33 8.44
CA TYR A 198 -31.02 -12.27 7.57
C TYR A 198 -30.07 -11.11 7.95
N LYS A 199 -30.62 -9.91 8.22
CA LYS A 199 -29.79 -8.74 8.56
C LYS A 199 -29.01 -8.95 9.86
N ASN A 200 -29.65 -9.54 10.87
CA ASN A 200 -29.00 -9.82 12.15
C ASN A 200 -27.90 -10.86 11.99
N VAL A 201 -28.18 -11.96 11.27
CA VAL A 201 -27.19 -13.02 10.99
C VAL A 201 -25.98 -12.44 10.25
N ARG A 202 -26.21 -11.68 9.18
CA ARG A 202 -25.14 -11.03 8.42
C ARG A 202 -24.27 -10.14 9.29
N ASN A 203 -24.88 -9.29 10.11
CA ASN A 203 -24.15 -8.36 10.98
C ASN A 203 -23.31 -9.09 12.04
N GLU A 204 -23.87 -10.13 12.66
CA GLU A 204 -23.13 -10.91 13.67
C GLU A 204 -21.95 -11.68 13.04
N ILE A 205 -22.16 -12.33 11.88
CA ILE A 205 -21.08 -13.01 11.17
C ILE A 205 -20.00 -12.03 10.70
N SER A 206 -20.40 -10.89 10.11
CA SER A 206 -19.43 -9.86 9.70
C SER A 206 -18.64 -9.33 10.89
N GLY A 207 -19.33 -8.96 11.98
CA GLY A 207 -18.68 -8.46 13.19
C GLY A 207 -17.76 -9.49 13.86
N ALA A 208 -18.08 -10.79 13.75
CA ALA A 208 -17.21 -11.86 14.21
C ALA A 208 -15.96 -11.98 13.34
N LYS A 209 -16.11 -11.95 12.00
CA LYS A 209 -14.99 -12.00 11.06
C LYS A 209 -14.06 -10.78 11.20
N ASP A 210 -14.61 -9.60 11.41
CA ASP A 210 -13.82 -8.37 11.66
C ASP A 210 -12.94 -8.48 12.91
N LYS A 211 -13.38 -9.27 13.89
CA LYS A 211 -12.63 -9.56 15.11
C LYS A 211 -11.80 -10.85 15.04
N LEU A 212 -11.69 -11.45 13.85
CA LEU A 212 -11.02 -12.73 13.60
C LEU A 212 -11.60 -13.89 14.43
N ILE A 213 -12.89 -13.83 14.81
CA ILE A 213 -13.60 -14.87 15.54
C ILE A 213 -14.20 -15.85 14.53
N ASN A 214 -13.69 -17.07 14.49
CA ASN A 214 -14.24 -18.13 13.65
C ASN A 214 -15.54 -18.70 14.23
N PHE A 215 -16.25 -19.55 13.46
CA PHE A 215 -17.54 -20.10 13.88
C PHE A 215 -17.45 -20.98 15.14
N GLN A 216 -16.33 -21.67 15.39
CA GLN A 216 -16.11 -22.48 16.58
C GLN A 216 -15.97 -21.61 17.84
N GLU A 217 -15.21 -20.53 17.74
CA GLU A 217 -15.06 -19.59 18.83
C GLU A 217 -16.35 -18.79 19.08
N PHE A 218 -17.04 -18.41 18.00
CA PHE A 218 -18.35 -17.75 18.09
C PHE A 218 -19.36 -18.66 18.80
N LYS A 219 -19.41 -19.95 18.49
CA LYS A 219 -20.27 -20.94 19.15
C LYS A 219 -19.99 -21.05 20.65
N ARG A 220 -18.72 -21.04 21.05
CA ARG A 220 -18.34 -21.03 22.48
C ARG A 220 -18.80 -19.76 23.20
N LYS A 221 -18.70 -18.61 22.56
CA LYS A 221 -19.11 -17.30 23.12
C LYS A 221 -20.62 -17.11 23.16
N SER A 222 -21.37 -17.87 22.37
CA SER A 222 -22.84 -17.80 22.28
C SER A 222 -23.55 -18.60 23.39
N PHE A 223 -22.81 -19.23 24.28
CA PHE A 223 -23.39 -20.06 25.35
C PHE A 223 -24.27 -19.21 26.28
N GLY A 224 -25.50 -19.66 26.50
CA GLY A 224 -26.47 -18.94 27.35
C GLY A 224 -27.39 -17.96 26.61
N ASP A 225 -27.12 -17.65 25.34
CA ASP A 225 -27.98 -16.80 24.49
C ASP A 225 -28.57 -17.65 23.36
N TYR A 226 -29.85 -17.94 23.41
CA TYR A 226 -30.53 -18.75 22.42
C TYR A 226 -30.46 -18.22 21.00
N ARG A 227 -30.54 -16.88 20.85
CA ARG A 227 -30.46 -16.21 19.53
C ARG A 227 -29.02 -16.30 18.96
N LEU A 228 -28.01 -16.02 19.79
CA LEU A 228 -26.64 -16.15 19.34
C LEU A 228 -26.23 -17.60 19.06
N ALA A 229 -26.75 -18.55 19.83
CA ALA A 229 -26.54 -19.98 19.57
C ALA A 229 -27.12 -20.41 18.21
N ALA A 230 -28.32 -19.95 17.85
CA ALA A 230 -28.90 -20.19 16.54
C ALA A 230 -28.05 -19.54 15.40
N ILE A 231 -27.55 -18.32 15.62
CA ILE A 231 -26.65 -17.65 14.66
C ILE A 231 -25.32 -18.41 14.53
N ALA A 232 -24.81 -19.00 15.61
CA ALA A 232 -23.59 -19.81 15.57
C ALA A 232 -23.74 -21.05 14.67
N GLU A 233 -24.91 -21.73 14.71
CA GLU A 233 -25.20 -22.84 13.83
C GLU A 233 -25.34 -22.41 12.36
N ILE A 234 -25.95 -21.24 12.11
CA ILE A 234 -26.00 -20.64 10.79
C ILE A 234 -24.59 -20.31 10.29
N TYR A 235 -23.75 -19.73 11.12
CA TYR A 235 -22.38 -19.38 10.76
C TYR A 235 -21.55 -20.61 10.40
N GLU A 236 -21.66 -21.70 11.17
CA GLU A 236 -21.01 -22.97 10.87
C GLU A 236 -21.47 -23.52 9.51
N LEU A 237 -22.78 -23.62 9.27
CA LEU A 237 -23.34 -24.12 8.02
C LEU A 237 -22.99 -23.23 6.84
N TYR A 238 -23.03 -21.91 7.02
CA TYR A 238 -22.65 -20.93 6.02
C TYR A 238 -21.20 -21.12 5.59
N GLN A 239 -20.27 -21.29 6.53
CA GLN A 239 -18.85 -21.55 6.21
C GLN A 239 -18.64 -22.88 5.46
N LYS A 240 -19.33 -23.94 5.86
CA LYS A 240 -19.29 -25.23 5.15
C LYS A 240 -19.76 -25.10 3.70
N LYS A 241 -20.92 -24.47 3.49
CA LYS A 241 -21.48 -24.27 2.15
C LYS A 241 -20.62 -23.38 1.27
N LEU A 242 -19.91 -22.37 1.83
CA LEU A 242 -18.96 -21.57 1.08
C LEU A 242 -17.79 -22.42 0.54
N ILE A 243 -17.29 -23.36 1.33
CA ILE A 243 -16.22 -24.28 0.91
C ILE A 243 -16.73 -25.30 -0.13
N GLU A 244 -17.96 -25.82 0.06
CA GLU A 244 -18.58 -26.81 -0.84
C GLU A 244 -18.94 -26.22 -2.22
N SER A 245 -19.13 -24.91 -2.30
CA SER A 245 -19.53 -24.20 -3.52
C SER A 245 -18.35 -23.64 -4.32
N ASP A 246 -17.13 -23.95 -3.90
CA ASP A 246 -15.87 -23.44 -4.49
C ASP A 246 -15.39 -24.31 -5.67
#